data_1a606553dd48aef131f4eb3f31a73882
#
_entry.id   1a606553dd48aef131f4eb3f31a73882
#
_cell.length_a   1.000
_cell.length_b   1.000
_cell.length_c   1.000
_cell.angle_alpha   90.00
_cell.angle_beta   90.00
_cell.angle_gamma   90.00
#
_symmetry.space_group_name_H-M   'P 1'
#
loop_
_entity.id
_entity.type
_entity.pdbx_description
1 polymer ?
#
loop_
_entity_poly.entity_id
_entity_poly.type
_entity_poly.pdbx_seq_one_letter_code
_entity_poly.pdbx_strand_id
1 'polypeptide(L)'
;MTAKPQVTFWQIWNMCFGFLGIQFGFALQNANVSRIFQTLGASMDDIPVLWIAAPLTGLIVQPIVGYLSDRTWTRLGRRRPYFLVGAVLATLALFSMPESPTLWIAAGLLWVLDASINISMEPFRAFVGDQLPTSQRASGYAMQSFFIGVGSVIASLLPWLLAQAGVGNTAGPGEVPDTVRYACWFGGAVLLLAVGWTVLRTREYPPDVLRAHDTTPRAARRPLDASRALRNGGAWLAAGAAGALVVAQFGLDKQLYILAGLLAGYGIALVLASRMRAERALAQIVGDLHDMPAEMRKLAVVQFFSWFALFAMWIY
;
A
#
# COMPACT_ATOMS: atom_id res chain seq x y z
N MET A 1 -25.55 -23.00 -12.71
CA MET A 1 -24.56 -22.01 -12.18
C MET A 1 -24.40 -20.93 -13.23
N THR A 2 -24.86 -19.74 -12.96
CA THR A 2 -24.79 -18.62 -13.93
C THR A 2 -23.42 -17.94 -13.80
N ALA A 3 -22.68 -17.91 -14.91
CA ALA A 3 -21.42 -17.15 -14.97
C ALA A 3 -21.71 -15.66 -14.73
N LYS A 4 -20.75 -14.92 -14.16
CA LYS A 4 -20.86 -13.46 -14.03
C LYS A 4 -21.12 -12.87 -15.41
N PRO A 5 -22.03 -11.88 -15.52
CA PRO A 5 -22.31 -11.23 -16.80
C PRO A 5 -21.05 -10.53 -17.33
N GLN A 6 -20.89 -10.53 -18.64
CA GLN A 6 -19.83 -9.75 -19.27
C GLN A 6 -20.12 -8.26 -19.10
N VAL A 7 -19.07 -7.50 -18.85
CA VAL A 7 -19.12 -6.04 -18.71
C VAL A 7 -18.56 -5.36 -19.96
N THR A 8 -19.04 -4.17 -20.26
CA THR A 8 -18.58 -3.39 -21.42
C THR A 8 -17.20 -2.78 -21.16
N PHE A 9 -16.52 -2.39 -22.24
CA PHE A 9 -15.23 -1.67 -22.14
C PHE A 9 -15.34 -0.43 -21.22
N TRP A 10 -16.38 0.38 -21.34
CA TRP A 10 -16.57 1.56 -20.51
C TRP A 10 -16.83 1.28 -19.04
N GLN A 11 -17.42 0.12 -18.74
CA GLN A 11 -17.55 -0.32 -17.35
C GLN A 11 -16.19 -0.71 -16.76
N ILE A 12 -15.33 -1.40 -17.52
CA ILE A 12 -13.95 -1.71 -17.10
C ILE A 12 -13.13 -0.41 -16.95
N TRP A 13 -13.28 0.52 -17.91
CA TRP A 13 -12.65 1.83 -17.84
C TRP A 13 -13.01 2.57 -16.55
N ASN A 14 -14.31 2.77 -16.28
CA ASN A 14 -14.78 3.45 -15.07
C ASN A 14 -14.33 2.75 -13.78
N MET A 15 -14.28 1.42 -13.81
CA MET A 15 -13.83 0.60 -12.71
C MET A 15 -12.34 0.81 -12.41
N CYS A 16 -11.51 0.94 -13.42
CA CYS A 16 -10.06 1.04 -13.27
C CYS A 16 -9.55 2.48 -13.19
N PHE A 17 -10.37 3.48 -13.53
CA PHE A 17 -9.95 4.89 -13.62
C PHE A 17 -9.35 5.43 -12.31
N GLY A 18 -9.85 5.01 -11.16
CA GLY A 18 -9.31 5.43 -9.86
C GLY A 18 -7.85 5.04 -9.62
N PHE A 19 -7.33 4.02 -10.34
CA PHE A 19 -5.90 3.68 -10.27
C PHE A 19 -4.99 4.80 -10.77
N LEU A 20 -5.46 5.59 -11.76
CA LEU A 20 -4.75 6.79 -12.20
C LEU A 20 -4.52 7.74 -11.01
N GLY A 21 -5.55 8.02 -10.23
CA GLY A 21 -5.44 8.91 -9.07
C GLY A 21 -4.55 8.35 -7.96
N ILE A 22 -4.70 7.07 -7.62
CA ILE A 22 -3.84 6.41 -6.62
C ILE A 22 -2.37 6.47 -7.06
N GLN A 23 -2.10 6.21 -8.33
CA GLN A 23 -0.76 6.23 -8.86
C GLN A 23 -0.18 7.66 -8.96
N PHE A 24 -1.04 8.66 -9.17
CA PHE A 24 -0.65 10.06 -9.06
C PHE A 24 -0.09 10.39 -7.67
N GLY A 25 -0.81 10.01 -6.61
CA GLY A 25 -0.35 10.20 -5.24
C GLY A 25 0.97 9.51 -4.98
N PHE A 26 1.09 8.24 -5.39
CA PHE A 26 2.28 7.42 -5.19
C PHE A 26 3.50 7.97 -5.97
N ALA A 27 3.32 8.37 -7.23
CA ALA A 27 4.42 8.91 -8.05
C ALA A 27 4.91 10.27 -7.54
N LEU A 28 3.98 11.15 -7.11
CA LEU A 28 4.35 12.44 -6.52
C LEU A 28 5.08 12.28 -5.19
N GLN A 29 4.67 11.33 -4.37
CA GLN A 29 5.39 10.97 -3.16
C GLN A 29 6.83 10.58 -3.49
N ASN A 30 7.03 9.63 -4.40
CA ASN A 30 8.36 9.16 -4.78
C ASN A 30 9.24 10.27 -5.39
N ALA A 31 8.66 11.16 -6.18
CA ALA A 31 9.40 12.23 -6.84
C ALA A 31 9.76 13.41 -5.92
N ASN A 32 8.97 13.69 -4.87
CA ASN A 32 9.06 14.97 -4.17
C ASN A 32 9.37 14.85 -2.68
N VAL A 33 9.05 13.74 -2.00
CA VAL A 33 9.15 13.66 -0.54
C VAL A 33 10.59 13.77 -0.04
N SER A 34 11.54 13.13 -0.71
CA SER A 34 12.97 13.27 -0.37
C SER A 34 13.43 14.74 -0.46
N ARG A 35 12.95 15.47 -1.47
CA ARG A 35 13.24 16.89 -1.62
C ARG A 35 12.61 17.72 -0.48
N ILE A 36 11.39 17.42 -0.09
CA ILE A 36 10.72 18.06 1.06
C ILE A 36 11.54 17.80 2.34
N PHE A 37 11.97 16.58 2.58
CA PHE A 37 12.77 16.23 3.76
C PHE A 37 14.11 16.97 3.78
N GLN A 38 14.83 17.04 2.66
CA GLN A 38 16.08 17.78 2.55
C GLN A 38 15.88 19.28 2.79
N THR A 39 14.81 19.85 2.24
CA THR A 39 14.46 21.27 2.48
C THR A 39 14.21 21.55 3.97
N LEU A 40 13.62 20.59 4.68
CA LEU A 40 13.35 20.67 6.12
C LEU A 40 14.56 20.25 6.99
N GLY A 41 15.74 20.06 6.39
CA GLY A 41 17.01 19.84 7.11
C GLY A 41 17.38 18.36 7.30
N ALA A 42 16.75 17.41 6.61
CA ALA A 42 17.22 16.02 6.63
C ALA A 42 18.57 15.88 5.91
N SER A 43 19.50 15.17 6.53
CA SER A 43 20.74 14.75 5.86
C SER A 43 20.43 13.62 4.86
N MET A 44 21.34 13.41 3.88
CA MET A 44 21.20 12.29 2.93
C MET A 44 21.19 10.93 3.65
N ASP A 45 21.87 10.81 4.77
CA ASP A 45 21.95 9.58 5.56
C ASP A 45 20.66 9.29 6.33
N ASP A 46 19.83 10.31 6.61
CA ASP A 46 18.54 10.15 7.30
C ASP A 46 17.41 9.69 6.36
N ILE A 47 17.52 10.00 5.06
CA ILE A 47 16.46 9.73 4.08
C ILE A 47 16.02 8.28 4.06
N PRO A 48 16.91 7.24 4.02
CA PRO A 48 16.50 5.86 4.01
C PRO A 48 15.67 5.44 5.24
N VAL A 49 15.97 6.02 6.42
CA VAL A 49 15.20 5.77 7.66
C VAL A 49 13.82 6.41 7.59
N LEU A 50 13.71 7.61 7.03
CA LEU A 50 12.43 8.30 6.86
C LEU A 50 11.51 7.55 5.87
N TRP A 51 12.09 6.92 4.84
CA TRP A 51 11.35 6.12 3.85
C TRP A 51 10.90 4.75 4.34
N ILE A 52 11.23 4.34 5.56
CA ILE A 52 10.77 3.07 6.12
C ILE A 52 9.24 3.01 6.28
N ALA A 53 8.57 4.15 6.26
CA ALA A 53 7.12 4.25 6.28
C ALA A 53 6.47 3.37 5.19
N ALA A 54 6.96 3.42 3.95
CA ALA A 54 6.37 2.72 2.81
C ALA A 54 6.34 1.17 2.99
N PRO A 55 7.48 0.48 3.23
CA PRO A 55 7.44 -0.97 3.43
C PRO A 55 6.71 -1.39 4.70
N LEU A 56 6.80 -0.62 5.79
CA LEU A 56 6.12 -0.98 7.04
C LEU A 56 4.61 -0.81 6.94
N THR A 57 4.11 0.27 6.36
CA THR A 57 2.66 0.45 6.15
C THR A 57 2.13 -0.61 5.18
N GLY A 58 2.85 -0.95 4.11
CA GLY A 58 2.49 -2.04 3.21
C GLY A 58 2.35 -3.37 3.94
N LEU A 59 3.34 -3.73 4.76
CA LEU A 59 3.35 -4.98 5.51
C LEU A 59 2.22 -5.06 6.55
N ILE A 60 1.89 -3.96 7.22
CA ILE A 60 0.92 -3.94 8.31
C ILE A 60 -0.49 -3.62 7.81
N VAL A 61 -0.64 -2.56 7.02
CA VAL A 61 -1.95 -2.03 6.63
C VAL A 61 -2.65 -2.92 5.60
N GLN A 62 -1.93 -3.43 4.59
CA GLN A 62 -2.54 -4.24 3.53
C GLN A 62 -3.25 -5.49 4.06
N PRO A 63 -2.65 -6.35 4.90
CA PRO A 63 -3.33 -7.52 5.43
C PRO A 63 -4.55 -7.17 6.31
N ILE A 64 -4.44 -6.10 7.10
CA ILE A 64 -5.54 -5.64 7.97
C ILE A 64 -6.70 -5.14 7.13
N VAL A 65 -6.43 -4.30 6.14
CA VAL A 65 -7.46 -3.71 5.28
C VAL A 65 -8.05 -4.76 4.35
N GLY A 66 -7.26 -5.68 3.82
CA GLY A 66 -7.74 -6.83 3.07
C GLY A 66 -8.72 -7.65 3.90
N TYR A 67 -8.34 -8.01 5.13
CA TYR A 67 -9.19 -8.74 6.07
C TYR A 67 -10.50 -8.01 6.39
N LEU A 68 -10.42 -6.71 6.69
CA LEU A 68 -11.59 -5.89 7.05
C LEU A 68 -12.51 -5.68 5.84
N SER A 69 -11.96 -5.32 4.68
CA SER A 69 -12.75 -5.06 3.49
C SER A 69 -13.49 -6.29 2.98
N ASP A 70 -12.98 -7.49 3.25
CA ASP A 70 -13.68 -8.75 2.92
C ASP A 70 -14.92 -9.02 3.78
N ARG A 71 -15.02 -8.39 4.95
CA ARG A 71 -16.08 -8.62 5.94
C ARG A 71 -17.07 -7.48 6.10
N THR A 72 -16.68 -6.31 5.62
CA THR A 72 -17.53 -5.11 5.70
C THR A 72 -18.55 -5.11 4.57
N TRP A 73 -19.78 -4.67 4.88
CA TRP A 73 -20.78 -4.32 3.88
C TRP A 73 -21.50 -3.05 4.31
N THR A 74 -21.44 -2.03 3.47
CA THR A 74 -22.06 -0.73 3.71
C THR A 74 -23.02 -0.36 2.56
N ARG A 75 -23.67 0.80 2.67
CA ARG A 75 -24.49 1.34 1.57
C ARG A 75 -23.68 1.58 0.28
N LEU A 76 -22.38 1.83 0.40
CA LEU A 76 -21.48 2.00 -0.75
C LEU A 76 -20.96 0.65 -1.29
N GLY A 77 -21.17 -0.43 -0.59
CA GLY A 77 -20.64 -1.75 -0.91
C GLY A 77 -19.61 -2.23 0.12
N ARG A 78 -18.77 -3.19 -0.27
CA ARG A 78 -17.78 -3.85 0.56
C ARG A 78 -16.43 -3.11 0.53
N ARG A 79 -15.92 -2.85 -0.67
CA ARG A 79 -14.56 -2.35 -0.90
C ARG A 79 -14.51 -0.83 -1.16
N ARG A 80 -15.56 -0.28 -1.79
CA ARG A 80 -15.63 1.14 -2.16
C ARG A 80 -15.46 2.12 -1.00
N PRO A 81 -15.99 1.87 0.23
CA PRO A 81 -15.74 2.75 1.36
C PRO A 81 -14.25 2.89 1.69
N TYR A 82 -13.50 1.78 1.60
CA TYR A 82 -12.08 1.80 1.96
C TYR A 82 -11.25 2.64 0.98
N PHE A 83 -11.45 2.44 -0.35
CA PHE A 83 -10.68 3.27 -1.28
C PHE A 83 -11.11 4.73 -1.27
N LEU A 84 -12.37 5.04 -0.94
CA LEU A 84 -12.77 6.44 -0.77
C LEU A 84 -12.13 7.06 0.50
N VAL A 85 -12.17 6.37 1.62
CA VAL A 85 -11.54 6.85 2.87
C VAL A 85 -10.02 7.00 2.68
N GLY A 86 -9.36 5.99 2.10
CA GLY A 86 -7.94 6.08 1.79
C GLY A 86 -7.62 7.24 0.86
N ALA A 87 -8.42 7.48 -0.18
CA ALA A 87 -8.23 8.62 -1.07
C ALA A 87 -8.39 9.98 -0.38
N VAL A 88 -9.40 10.13 0.50
CA VAL A 88 -9.58 11.36 1.28
C VAL A 88 -8.38 11.61 2.20
N LEU A 89 -7.96 10.62 2.96
CA LEU A 89 -6.81 10.75 3.88
C LEU A 89 -5.50 11.02 3.14
N ALA A 90 -5.27 10.34 2.00
CA ALA A 90 -4.10 10.57 1.16
C ALA A 90 -4.09 11.98 0.55
N THR A 91 -5.25 12.48 0.13
CA THR A 91 -5.40 13.86 -0.37
C THR A 91 -5.07 14.88 0.71
N LEU A 92 -5.59 14.69 1.92
CA LEU A 92 -5.27 15.58 3.05
C LEU A 92 -3.78 15.55 3.38
N ALA A 93 -3.15 14.38 3.37
CA ALA A 93 -1.71 14.26 3.60
C ALA A 93 -0.89 14.97 2.50
N LEU A 94 -1.26 14.80 1.21
CA LEU A 94 -0.61 15.48 0.10
C LEU A 94 -0.76 17.01 0.16
N PHE A 95 -1.90 17.51 0.61
CA PHE A 95 -2.12 18.95 0.76
C PHE A 95 -1.31 19.54 1.91
N SER A 96 -1.20 18.80 3.00
CA SER A 96 -0.52 19.27 4.21
C SER A 96 0.99 19.09 4.18
N MET A 97 1.51 18.13 3.42
CA MET A 97 2.94 17.78 3.45
C MET A 97 3.87 18.90 2.98
N PRO A 98 3.59 19.66 1.90
CA PRO A 98 4.43 20.79 1.50
C PRO A 98 4.41 21.96 2.49
N GLU A 99 3.38 22.06 3.33
CA GLU A 99 3.20 23.10 4.35
C GLU A 99 3.76 22.68 5.72
N SER A 100 4.50 21.57 5.79
CA SER A 100 5.02 21.06 7.06
C SER A 100 6.06 21.99 7.66
N PRO A 101 5.87 22.45 8.90
CA PRO A 101 6.79 23.37 9.54
C PRO A 101 8.08 22.70 10.04
N THR A 102 8.10 21.38 10.14
CA THR A 102 9.24 20.60 10.63
C THR A 102 9.38 19.27 9.91
N LEU A 103 10.60 18.73 9.88
CA LEU A 103 10.89 17.42 9.32
C LEU A 103 10.03 16.29 9.93
N TRP A 104 9.82 16.32 11.25
CA TRP A 104 9.06 15.26 11.93
C TRP A 104 7.58 15.26 11.59
N ILE A 105 7.00 16.43 11.32
CA ILE A 105 5.61 16.53 10.84
C ILE A 105 5.52 16.00 9.40
N ALA A 106 6.46 16.37 8.54
CA ALA A 106 6.51 15.83 7.19
C ALA A 106 6.68 14.30 7.18
N ALA A 107 7.55 13.76 8.03
CA ALA A 107 7.72 12.31 8.20
C ALA A 107 6.44 11.63 8.70
N GLY A 108 5.76 12.21 9.69
CA GLY A 108 4.45 11.72 10.16
C GLY A 108 3.39 11.74 9.06
N LEU A 109 3.35 12.79 8.25
CA LEU A 109 2.45 12.88 7.08
C LEU A 109 2.79 11.85 6.00
N LEU A 110 4.07 11.48 5.82
CA LEU A 110 4.45 10.37 4.95
C LEU A 110 3.84 9.04 5.44
N TRP A 111 3.90 8.76 6.74
CA TRP A 111 3.25 7.57 7.31
C TRP A 111 1.74 7.56 7.07
N VAL A 112 1.08 8.70 7.23
CA VAL A 112 -0.35 8.85 6.94
C VAL A 112 -0.63 8.63 5.45
N LEU A 113 0.18 9.21 4.58
CA LEU A 113 0.04 9.10 3.12
C LEU A 113 0.20 7.65 2.66
N ASP A 114 1.27 6.98 3.08
CA ASP A 114 1.54 5.59 2.74
C ASP A 114 0.44 4.64 3.24
N ALA A 115 0.04 4.80 4.51
CA ALA A 115 -1.06 4.01 5.07
C ALA A 115 -2.36 4.23 4.28
N SER A 116 -2.66 5.48 3.92
CA SER A 116 -3.87 5.87 3.20
C SER A 116 -3.90 5.34 1.77
N ILE A 117 -2.76 5.39 1.07
CA ILE A 117 -2.60 4.78 -0.25
C ILE A 117 -2.83 3.27 -0.18
N ASN A 118 -2.27 2.58 0.83
CA ASN A 118 -2.48 1.15 1.03
C ASN A 118 -3.93 0.81 1.38
N ILE A 119 -4.61 1.63 2.20
CA ILE A 119 -6.05 1.50 2.50
C ILE A 119 -6.89 1.60 1.22
N SER A 120 -6.50 2.46 0.28
CA SER A 120 -7.18 2.62 -1.00
C SER A 120 -6.85 1.49 -1.97
N MET A 121 -5.57 1.22 -2.17
CA MET A 121 -5.07 0.36 -3.26
C MET A 121 -5.41 -1.12 -3.09
N GLU A 122 -5.32 -1.67 -1.87
CA GLU A 122 -5.49 -3.09 -1.64
C GLU A 122 -6.93 -3.57 -1.91
N PRO A 123 -7.99 -2.96 -1.33
CA PRO A 123 -9.36 -3.32 -1.69
C PRO A 123 -9.69 -3.05 -3.15
N PHE A 124 -9.05 -2.05 -3.75
CA PHE A 124 -9.29 -1.68 -5.14
C PHE A 124 -8.79 -2.74 -6.12
N ARG A 125 -7.59 -3.31 -5.90
CA ARG A 125 -7.08 -4.44 -6.69
C ARG A 125 -8.02 -5.64 -6.64
N ALA A 126 -8.47 -5.98 -5.45
CA ALA A 126 -9.41 -7.07 -5.24
C ALA A 126 -10.79 -6.80 -5.85
N PHE A 127 -11.26 -5.53 -5.86
CA PHE A 127 -12.51 -5.11 -6.48
C PHE A 127 -12.57 -5.46 -7.96
N VAL A 128 -11.50 -5.22 -8.72
CA VAL A 128 -11.44 -5.58 -10.15
C VAL A 128 -11.63 -7.09 -10.35
N GLY A 129 -10.93 -7.91 -9.54
CA GLY A 129 -11.07 -9.37 -9.59
C GLY A 129 -12.46 -9.88 -9.19
N ASP A 130 -13.10 -9.21 -8.21
CA ASP A 130 -14.43 -9.58 -7.72
C ASP A 130 -15.55 -9.25 -8.71
N GLN A 131 -15.42 -8.14 -9.45
CA GLN A 131 -16.46 -7.68 -10.37
C GLN A 131 -16.42 -8.38 -11.73
N LEU A 132 -15.23 -8.76 -12.21
CA LEU A 132 -15.08 -9.29 -13.56
C LEU A 132 -15.27 -10.80 -13.62
N PRO A 133 -15.93 -11.32 -14.70
CA PRO A 133 -15.90 -12.74 -15.03
C PRO A 133 -14.47 -13.17 -15.37
N THR A 134 -14.17 -14.46 -15.20
CA THR A 134 -12.81 -15.00 -15.40
C THR A 134 -12.24 -14.66 -16.78
N SER A 135 -13.10 -14.67 -17.83
CA SER A 135 -12.71 -14.33 -19.21
C SER A 135 -12.27 -12.88 -19.42
N GLN A 136 -12.69 -11.94 -18.55
CA GLN A 136 -12.38 -10.51 -18.68
C GLN A 136 -11.37 -10.01 -17.62
N ARG A 137 -10.93 -10.87 -16.69
CA ARG A 137 -9.98 -10.47 -15.64
C ARG A 137 -8.65 -9.96 -16.22
N ALA A 138 -8.13 -10.63 -17.26
CA ALA A 138 -6.91 -10.18 -17.93
C ALA A 138 -7.05 -8.76 -18.49
N SER A 139 -8.17 -8.45 -19.15
CA SER A 139 -8.47 -7.11 -19.67
C SER A 139 -8.61 -6.07 -18.55
N GLY A 140 -9.23 -6.46 -17.42
CA GLY A 140 -9.35 -5.59 -16.24
C GLY A 140 -7.99 -5.23 -15.65
N TYR A 141 -7.12 -6.21 -15.45
CA TYR A 141 -5.77 -5.95 -14.94
C TYR A 141 -4.88 -5.22 -15.94
N ALA A 142 -5.03 -5.45 -17.24
CA ALA A 142 -4.36 -4.66 -18.26
C ALA A 142 -4.80 -3.19 -18.23
N MET A 143 -6.10 -2.92 -18.10
CA MET A 143 -6.64 -1.57 -17.95
C MET A 143 -6.14 -0.89 -16.65
N GLN A 144 -6.07 -1.64 -15.55
CA GLN A 144 -5.46 -1.17 -14.31
C GLN A 144 -4.01 -0.75 -14.54
N SER A 145 -3.20 -1.60 -15.17
CA SER A 145 -1.79 -1.32 -15.47
C SER A 145 -1.62 -0.12 -16.40
N PHE A 146 -2.53 0.06 -17.35
CA PHE A 146 -2.56 1.23 -18.22
C PHE A 146 -2.74 2.53 -17.41
N PHE A 147 -3.72 2.59 -16.51
CA PHE A 147 -3.95 3.77 -15.67
C PHE A 147 -2.81 4.02 -14.68
N ILE A 148 -2.20 2.96 -14.14
CA ILE A 148 -1.00 3.06 -13.31
C ILE A 148 0.14 3.70 -14.11
N GLY A 149 0.42 3.22 -15.32
CA GLY A 149 1.47 3.77 -16.18
C GLY A 149 1.24 5.23 -16.56
N VAL A 150 0.03 5.55 -17.03
CA VAL A 150 -0.34 6.93 -17.40
C VAL A 150 -0.24 7.86 -16.20
N GLY A 151 -0.78 7.45 -15.05
CA GLY A 151 -0.72 8.22 -13.80
C GLY A 151 0.72 8.49 -13.36
N SER A 152 1.58 7.47 -13.40
CA SER A 152 3.00 7.62 -13.04
C SER A 152 3.72 8.61 -13.93
N VAL A 153 3.57 8.50 -15.25
CA VAL A 153 4.25 9.38 -16.21
C VAL A 153 3.82 10.83 -16.01
N ILE A 154 2.52 11.09 -15.97
CA ILE A 154 2.01 12.47 -15.84
C ILE A 154 2.41 13.06 -14.49
N ALA A 155 2.27 12.31 -13.41
CA ALA A 155 2.59 12.80 -12.07
C ALA A 155 4.10 13.08 -11.91
N SER A 156 4.96 12.22 -12.44
CA SER A 156 6.42 12.43 -12.37
C SER A 156 6.89 13.62 -13.20
N LEU A 157 6.21 13.92 -14.30
CA LEU A 157 6.50 15.08 -15.14
C LEU A 157 5.92 16.40 -14.57
N LEU A 158 4.97 16.31 -13.67
CA LEU A 158 4.19 17.48 -13.23
C LEU A 158 5.05 18.62 -12.64
N PRO A 159 6.02 18.39 -11.73
CA PRO A 159 6.86 19.46 -11.22
C PRO A 159 7.68 20.16 -12.32
N TRP A 160 8.16 19.37 -13.29
CA TRP A 160 8.90 19.92 -14.44
C TRP A 160 7.98 20.76 -15.35
N LEU A 161 6.77 20.27 -15.64
CA LEU A 161 5.78 21.02 -16.43
C LEU A 161 5.40 22.34 -15.75
N LEU A 162 5.24 22.35 -14.44
CA LEU A 162 4.98 23.56 -13.66
C LEU A 162 6.16 24.55 -13.74
N ALA A 163 7.40 24.05 -13.66
CA ALA A 163 8.58 24.88 -13.81
C ALA A 163 8.66 25.52 -15.21
N GLN A 164 8.35 24.77 -16.28
CA GLN A 164 8.27 25.30 -17.66
C GLN A 164 7.15 26.34 -17.83
N ALA A 165 6.09 26.21 -17.05
CA ALA A 165 5.00 27.19 -17.02
C ALA A 165 5.33 28.45 -16.18
N GLY A 166 6.56 28.57 -15.68
CA GLY A 166 7.03 29.75 -14.93
C GLY A 166 6.78 29.69 -13.43
N VAL A 167 6.37 28.52 -12.88
CA VAL A 167 6.24 28.34 -11.42
C VAL A 167 7.62 28.22 -10.77
N GLY A 168 7.84 28.90 -9.66
CA GLY A 168 9.12 28.92 -8.95
C GLY A 168 9.57 27.54 -8.50
N ASN A 169 10.76 27.12 -8.97
CA ASN A 169 11.35 25.81 -8.63
C ASN A 169 12.45 25.93 -7.56
N THR A 170 12.72 27.15 -7.10
CA THR A 170 13.65 27.46 -6.02
C THR A 170 12.89 28.15 -4.90
N ALA A 171 13.27 27.88 -3.66
CA ALA A 171 12.70 28.52 -2.48
C ALA A 171 13.81 28.89 -1.48
N GLY A 172 13.47 29.70 -0.51
CA GLY A 172 14.38 30.07 0.59
C GLY A 172 14.73 28.86 1.47
N PRO A 173 15.72 29.01 2.38
CA PRO A 173 16.06 27.96 3.33
C PRO A 173 14.85 27.58 4.20
N GLY A 174 14.53 26.30 4.25
CA GLY A 174 13.38 25.76 4.99
C GLY A 174 12.01 25.88 4.30
N GLU A 175 11.96 26.42 3.07
CA GLU A 175 10.72 26.55 2.31
C GLU A 175 10.65 25.56 1.16
N VAL A 176 9.51 24.89 1.00
CA VAL A 176 9.27 23.94 -0.10
C VAL A 176 8.95 24.74 -1.39
N PRO A 177 9.63 24.45 -2.53
CA PRO A 177 9.37 25.14 -3.79
C PRO A 177 7.93 25.04 -4.26
N ASP A 178 7.42 26.09 -4.89
CA ASP A 178 6.04 26.16 -5.37
C ASP A 178 5.71 25.07 -6.39
N THR A 179 6.68 24.65 -7.21
CA THR A 179 6.49 23.50 -8.13
C THR A 179 6.13 22.24 -7.38
N VAL A 180 6.74 21.95 -6.24
CA VAL A 180 6.46 20.78 -5.40
C VAL A 180 5.12 20.95 -4.69
N ARG A 181 4.86 22.14 -4.14
CA ARG A 181 3.61 22.48 -3.45
C ARG A 181 2.41 22.30 -4.38
N TYR A 182 2.42 22.92 -5.55
CA TYR A 182 1.32 22.82 -6.51
C TYR A 182 1.20 21.43 -7.11
N ALA A 183 2.31 20.71 -7.32
CA ALA A 183 2.25 19.32 -7.76
C ALA A 183 1.54 18.43 -6.72
N CYS A 184 1.84 18.57 -5.43
CA CYS A 184 1.17 17.82 -4.37
C CYS A 184 -0.32 18.17 -4.29
N TRP A 185 -0.69 19.43 -4.36
CA TRP A 185 -2.09 19.85 -4.34
C TRP A 185 -2.87 19.35 -5.56
N PHE A 186 -2.31 19.53 -6.74
CA PHE A 186 -2.94 19.03 -7.98
C PHE A 186 -3.09 17.49 -7.93
N GLY A 187 -2.02 16.79 -7.51
CA GLY A 187 -2.05 15.35 -7.41
C GLY A 187 -3.05 14.83 -6.39
N GLY A 188 -3.18 15.49 -5.25
CA GLY A 188 -4.21 15.17 -4.25
C GLY A 188 -5.62 15.36 -4.82
N ALA A 189 -5.86 16.45 -5.56
CA ALA A 189 -7.13 16.68 -6.23
C ALA A 189 -7.43 15.61 -7.29
N VAL A 190 -6.45 15.26 -8.14
CA VAL A 190 -6.58 14.18 -9.14
C VAL A 190 -6.89 12.85 -8.48
N LEU A 191 -6.19 12.53 -7.37
CA LEU A 191 -6.42 11.30 -6.61
C LEU A 191 -7.85 11.22 -6.11
N LEU A 192 -8.34 12.26 -5.46
CA LEU A 192 -9.70 12.29 -4.91
C LEU A 192 -10.75 12.21 -6.01
N LEU A 193 -10.58 12.98 -7.08
CA LEU A 193 -11.53 13.02 -8.21
C LEU A 193 -11.58 11.70 -8.97
N ALA A 194 -10.44 11.08 -9.26
CA ALA A 194 -10.37 9.83 -10.00
C ALA A 194 -10.97 8.66 -9.18
N VAL A 195 -10.63 8.55 -7.89
CA VAL A 195 -11.22 7.54 -7.01
C VAL A 195 -12.69 7.81 -6.80
N GLY A 196 -13.07 9.07 -6.57
CA GLY A 196 -14.47 9.50 -6.46
C GLY A 196 -15.30 9.14 -7.71
N TRP A 197 -14.75 9.37 -8.91
CA TRP A 197 -15.37 8.95 -10.16
C TRP A 197 -15.66 7.44 -10.16
N THR A 198 -14.66 6.62 -9.85
CA THR A 198 -14.85 5.15 -9.79
C THR A 198 -15.93 4.80 -8.77
N VAL A 199 -15.91 5.39 -7.58
CA VAL A 199 -16.91 5.13 -6.53
C VAL A 199 -18.33 5.48 -7.01
N LEU A 200 -18.50 6.60 -7.72
CA LEU A 200 -19.81 7.06 -8.20
C LEU A 200 -20.32 6.26 -9.41
N ARG A 201 -19.42 5.83 -10.28
CA ARG A 201 -19.77 5.16 -11.55
C ARG A 201 -19.83 3.64 -11.48
N THR A 202 -19.40 3.04 -10.36
CA THR A 202 -19.43 1.58 -10.20
C THR A 202 -20.37 1.15 -9.08
N ARG A 203 -20.81 -0.10 -9.13
CA ARG A 203 -21.59 -0.74 -8.07
C ARG A 203 -20.97 -2.10 -7.78
N GLU A 204 -21.04 -2.53 -6.52
CA GLU A 204 -20.59 -3.85 -6.11
C GLU A 204 -21.74 -4.85 -6.12
N TYR A 205 -21.44 -6.10 -6.48
CA TYR A 205 -22.40 -7.18 -6.31
C TYR A 205 -22.63 -7.45 -4.83
N PRO A 206 -23.90 -7.63 -4.42
CA PRO A 206 -24.21 -8.06 -3.06
C PRO A 206 -23.50 -9.37 -2.68
N PRO A 207 -23.19 -9.58 -1.39
CA PRO A 207 -22.44 -10.76 -0.95
C PRO A 207 -23.07 -12.09 -1.36
N ASP A 208 -24.41 -12.15 -1.42
CA ASP A 208 -25.16 -13.35 -1.80
C ASP A 208 -24.95 -13.67 -3.28
N VAL A 209 -24.94 -12.65 -4.14
CA VAL A 209 -24.67 -12.77 -5.58
C VAL A 209 -23.22 -13.18 -5.80
N LEU A 210 -22.27 -12.59 -5.09
CA LEU A 210 -20.87 -12.99 -5.17
C LEU A 210 -20.66 -14.45 -4.77
N ARG A 211 -21.32 -14.92 -3.70
CA ARG A 211 -21.25 -16.31 -3.25
C ARG A 211 -21.87 -17.26 -4.28
N ALA A 212 -22.97 -16.86 -4.92
CA ALA A 212 -23.63 -17.68 -5.96
C ALA A 212 -22.77 -17.85 -7.23
N HIS A 213 -21.91 -16.86 -7.51
CA HIS A 213 -20.97 -16.90 -8.64
C HIS A 213 -19.60 -17.48 -8.29
N ASP A 214 -19.27 -17.66 -7.00
CA ASP A 214 -17.99 -18.20 -6.56
C ASP A 214 -18.00 -19.72 -6.69
N THR A 215 -17.49 -20.21 -7.81
CA THR A 215 -17.45 -21.65 -8.13
C THR A 215 -16.23 -22.35 -7.52
N THR A 216 -15.29 -21.61 -6.99
CA THR A 216 -14.12 -22.19 -6.32
C THR A 216 -14.51 -22.62 -4.91
N PRO A 217 -14.40 -23.92 -4.57
CA PRO A 217 -14.57 -24.35 -3.19
C PRO A 217 -13.59 -23.57 -2.33
N ARG A 218 -14.14 -22.72 -1.47
CA ARG A 218 -13.29 -22.00 -0.50
C ARG A 218 -12.66 -23.07 0.37
N ALA A 219 -11.37 -23.34 0.16
CA ALA A 219 -10.67 -24.32 0.97
C ALA A 219 -10.93 -23.97 2.44
N ALA A 220 -11.42 -24.94 3.21
CA ALA A 220 -11.68 -24.73 4.62
C ALA A 220 -10.41 -24.18 5.26
N ARG A 221 -10.48 -22.99 5.84
CA ARG A 221 -9.35 -22.41 6.55
C ARG A 221 -8.89 -23.39 7.62
N ARG A 222 -7.66 -23.83 7.51
CA ARG A 222 -7.05 -24.64 8.56
C ARG A 222 -6.77 -23.72 9.74
N PRO A 223 -7.20 -24.05 10.96
CA PRO A 223 -6.81 -23.29 12.14
C PRO A 223 -5.28 -23.34 12.27
N LEU A 224 -4.69 -22.23 12.70
CA LEU A 224 -3.27 -22.14 12.96
C LEU A 224 -2.87 -23.22 13.97
N ASP A 225 -1.92 -24.07 13.63
CA ASP A 225 -1.34 -25.03 14.59
C ASP A 225 -0.57 -24.27 15.66
N ALA A 226 -1.15 -24.21 16.87
CA ALA A 226 -0.62 -23.44 17.99
C ALA A 226 0.80 -23.88 18.38
N SER A 227 1.09 -25.19 18.36
CA SER A 227 2.40 -25.72 18.72
C SER A 227 3.47 -25.33 17.71
N ARG A 228 3.13 -25.43 16.43
CA ARG A 228 4.01 -25.03 15.32
C ARG A 228 4.24 -23.52 15.30
N ALA A 229 3.18 -22.73 15.49
CA ALA A 229 3.26 -21.28 15.54
C ALA A 229 4.10 -20.79 16.73
N LEU A 230 3.95 -21.41 17.91
CA LEU A 230 4.75 -21.08 19.09
C LEU A 230 6.24 -21.38 18.86
N ARG A 231 6.56 -22.56 18.33
CA ARG A 231 7.94 -22.95 18.03
C ARG A 231 8.58 -22.02 16.98
N ASN A 232 7.88 -21.76 15.89
CA ASN A 232 8.38 -20.90 14.82
C ASN A 232 8.45 -19.44 15.28
N GLY A 233 7.48 -18.97 16.08
CA GLY A 233 7.50 -17.65 16.69
C GLY A 233 8.72 -17.46 17.62
N GLY A 234 9.04 -18.47 18.44
CA GLY A 234 10.25 -18.48 19.25
C GLY A 234 11.54 -18.42 18.41
N ALA A 235 11.58 -19.17 17.30
CA ALA A 235 12.74 -19.14 16.39
C ALA A 235 12.92 -17.75 15.72
N TRP A 236 11.84 -17.11 15.28
CA TRP A 236 11.90 -15.77 14.71
C TRP A 236 12.29 -14.70 15.75
N LEU A 237 11.80 -14.82 16.99
CA LEU A 237 12.23 -13.96 18.10
C LEU A 237 13.72 -14.10 18.37
N ALA A 238 14.21 -15.34 18.44
CA ALA A 238 15.63 -15.61 18.65
C ALA A 238 16.50 -15.07 17.49
N ALA A 239 16.03 -15.22 16.24
CA ALA A 239 16.71 -14.67 15.07
C ALA A 239 16.77 -13.14 15.10
N GLY A 240 15.66 -12.47 15.48
CA GLY A 240 15.63 -11.02 15.65
C GLY A 240 16.56 -10.53 16.76
N ALA A 241 16.54 -11.19 17.92
CA ALA A 241 17.44 -10.88 19.03
C ALA A 241 18.92 -11.11 18.66
N ALA A 242 19.23 -12.21 18.01
CA ALA A 242 20.58 -12.51 17.53
C ALA A 242 21.05 -11.46 16.49
N GLY A 243 20.16 -11.07 15.56
CA GLY A 243 20.45 -10.00 14.61
C GLY A 243 20.76 -8.68 15.30
N ALA A 244 19.96 -8.28 16.29
CA ALA A 244 20.22 -7.06 17.05
C ALA A 244 21.56 -7.11 17.82
N LEU A 245 21.90 -8.27 18.39
CA LEU A 245 23.18 -8.46 19.06
C LEU A 245 24.36 -8.38 18.08
N VAL A 246 24.23 -8.96 16.88
CA VAL A 246 25.26 -8.88 15.84
C VAL A 246 25.48 -7.41 15.43
N VAL A 247 24.40 -6.65 15.19
CA VAL A 247 24.51 -5.20 14.87
C VAL A 247 25.24 -4.46 16.00
N ALA A 248 24.90 -4.73 17.26
CA ALA A 248 25.51 -4.09 18.41
C ALA A 248 26.99 -4.45 18.55
N GLN A 249 27.35 -5.73 18.42
CA GLN A 249 28.71 -6.22 18.64
C GLN A 249 29.70 -5.80 17.55
N PHE A 250 29.24 -5.80 16.29
CA PHE A 250 30.11 -5.47 15.15
C PHE A 250 30.02 -4.01 14.74
N GLY A 251 29.25 -3.18 15.45
CA GLY A 251 29.08 -1.76 15.13
C GLY A 251 28.52 -1.52 13.73
N LEU A 252 27.64 -2.42 13.26
CA LEU A 252 27.03 -2.35 11.95
C LEU A 252 26.04 -1.17 11.89
N ASP A 253 25.61 -0.85 10.65
CA ASP A 253 24.66 0.23 10.41
C ASP A 253 23.37 0.05 11.26
N LYS A 254 23.01 1.12 11.98
CA LYS A 254 21.83 1.15 12.87
C LYS A 254 20.53 0.81 12.15
N GLN A 255 20.47 1.00 10.83
CA GLN A 255 19.30 0.66 10.03
C GLN A 255 19.02 -0.86 10.05
N LEU A 256 20.03 -1.71 10.28
CA LEU A 256 19.86 -3.16 10.41
C LEU A 256 19.04 -3.58 11.65
N TYR A 257 18.92 -2.70 12.67
CA TYR A 257 17.99 -2.94 13.78
C TYR A 257 16.54 -3.02 13.32
N ILE A 258 16.19 -2.39 12.20
CA ILE A 258 14.85 -2.45 11.62
C ILE A 258 14.54 -3.88 11.15
N LEU A 259 15.50 -4.51 10.44
CA LEU A 259 15.36 -5.90 10.03
C LEU A 259 15.24 -6.84 11.24
N ALA A 260 16.11 -6.66 12.24
CA ALA A 260 16.04 -7.41 13.49
C ALA A 260 14.69 -7.22 14.20
N GLY A 261 14.19 -6.00 14.25
CA GLY A 261 12.87 -5.65 14.81
C GLY A 261 11.70 -6.28 14.05
N LEU A 262 11.76 -6.33 12.72
CA LEU A 262 10.74 -6.98 11.89
C LEU A 262 10.69 -8.51 12.14
N LEU A 263 11.85 -9.17 12.22
CA LEU A 263 11.93 -10.59 12.53
C LEU A 263 11.36 -10.88 13.92
N ALA A 264 11.76 -10.09 14.92
CA ALA A 264 11.25 -10.22 16.28
C ALA A 264 9.73 -9.93 16.35
N GLY A 265 9.27 -8.87 15.66
CA GLY A 265 7.85 -8.48 15.59
C GLY A 265 6.97 -9.57 14.96
N TYR A 266 7.45 -10.22 13.89
CA TYR A 266 6.77 -11.37 13.30
C TYR A 266 6.73 -12.56 14.28
N GLY A 267 7.83 -12.81 14.99
CA GLY A 267 7.88 -13.82 16.05
C GLY A 267 6.87 -13.57 17.16
N ILE A 268 6.78 -12.31 17.65
CA ILE A 268 5.78 -11.89 18.62
C ILE A 268 4.35 -12.12 18.08
N ALA A 269 4.10 -11.71 16.84
CA ALA A 269 2.79 -11.87 16.21
C ALA A 269 2.36 -13.34 16.14
N LEU A 270 3.28 -14.28 15.81
CA LEU A 270 3.02 -15.70 15.79
C LEU A 270 2.73 -16.26 17.19
N VAL A 271 3.52 -15.86 18.21
CA VAL A 271 3.30 -16.27 19.60
C VAL A 271 1.96 -15.77 20.12
N LEU A 272 1.60 -14.52 19.83
CA LEU A 272 0.30 -13.97 20.21
C LEU A 272 -0.85 -14.70 19.48
N ALA A 273 -0.72 -14.90 18.17
CA ALA A 273 -1.71 -15.60 17.35
C ALA A 273 -1.95 -17.04 17.85
N SER A 274 -0.89 -17.76 18.28
CA SER A 274 -0.98 -19.12 18.80
C SER A 274 -1.79 -19.24 20.09
N ARG A 275 -1.92 -18.14 20.84
CA ARG A 275 -2.67 -18.07 22.10
C ARG A 275 -4.08 -17.50 21.94
N MET A 276 -4.42 -17.02 20.75
CA MET A 276 -5.72 -16.42 20.45
C MET A 276 -6.69 -17.44 19.88
N ARG A 277 -7.99 -17.17 20.05
CA ARG A 277 -9.04 -17.93 19.35
C ARG A 277 -8.89 -17.75 17.84
N ALA A 278 -9.08 -18.84 17.08
CA ALA A 278 -8.94 -18.85 15.62
C ALA A 278 -9.81 -17.83 14.86
N GLU A 279 -10.87 -17.35 15.50
CA GLU A 279 -11.80 -16.35 14.93
C GLU A 279 -11.27 -14.91 15.02
N ARG A 280 -10.24 -14.66 15.86
CA ARG A 280 -9.65 -13.33 16.00
C ARG A 280 -8.93 -12.90 14.73
N ALA A 281 -9.08 -11.62 14.36
CA ALA A 281 -8.49 -11.04 13.16
C ALA A 281 -6.98 -11.29 13.08
N LEU A 282 -6.24 -11.02 14.17
CA LEU A 282 -4.79 -11.23 14.22
C LEU A 282 -4.41 -12.70 13.97
N ALA A 283 -5.12 -13.64 14.61
CA ALA A 283 -4.84 -15.07 14.43
C ALA A 283 -5.10 -15.51 12.98
N GLN A 284 -6.11 -14.96 12.32
CA GLN A 284 -6.41 -15.27 10.93
C GLN A 284 -5.41 -14.64 9.97
N ILE A 285 -5.05 -13.36 10.15
CA ILE A 285 -4.07 -12.67 9.29
C ILE A 285 -2.71 -13.34 9.40
N VAL A 286 -2.24 -13.58 10.63
CA VAL A 286 -0.94 -14.20 10.88
C VAL A 286 -0.93 -15.66 10.42
N GLY A 287 -2.05 -16.39 10.62
CA GLY A 287 -2.21 -17.76 10.14
C GLY A 287 -2.17 -17.86 8.62
N ASP A 288 -2.89 -17.00 7.90
CA ASP A 288 -2.89 -16.96 6.43
C ASP A 288 -1.47 -16.63 5.88
N LEU A 289 -0.72 -15.76 6.57
CA LEU A 289 0.67 -15.46 6.21
C LEU A 289 1.61 -16.64 6.50
N HIS A 290 1.44 -17.30 7.65
CA HIS A 290 2.28 -18.41 8.07
C HIS A 290 2.07 -19.68 7.23
N ASP A 291 0.81 -19.99 6.90
CA ASP A 291 0.42 -21.17 6.12
C ASP A 291 0.23 -20.85 4.62
N MET A 292 0.96 -19.85 4.13
CA MET A 292 0.92 -19.42 2.73
C MET A 292 1.18 -20.60 1.78
N PRO A 293 0.36 -20.79 0.72
CA PRO A 293 0.54 -21.82 -0.29
C PRO A 293 1.94 -21.80 -0.93
N ALA A 294 2.44 -22.96 -1.33
CA ALA A 294 3.80 -23.10 -1.87
C ALA A 294 4.07 -22.17 -3.05
N GLU A 295 3.11 -22.02 -3.96
CA GLU A 295 3.24 -21.13 -5.13
C GLU A 295 3.33 -19.65 -4.72
N MET A 296 2.55 -19.22 -3.73
CA MET A 296 2.65 -17.86 -3.21
C MET A 296 3.99 -17.60 -2.50
N ARG A 297 4.55 -18.59 -1.81
CA ARG A 297 5.90 -18.48 -1.21
C ARG A 297 6.98 -18.30 -2.27
N LYS A 298 6.91 -19.03 -3.38
CA LYS A 298 7.83 -18.85 -4.52
C LYS A 298 7.72 -17.44 -5.10
N LEU A 299 6.48 -16.96 -5.32
CA LEU A 299 6.23 -15.60 -5.78
C LEU A 299 6.74 -14.54 -4.80
N ALA A 300 6.56 -14.76 -3.50
CA ALA A 300 7.07 -13.84 -2.47
C ALA A 300 8.60 -13.70 -2.53
N VAL A 301 9.35 -14.79 -2.77
CA VAL A 301 10.81 -14.73 -2.96
C VAL A 301 11.18 -13.95 -4.21
N VAL A 302 10.52 -14.20 -5.34
CA VAL A 302 10.75 -13.44 -6.59
C VAL A 302 10.44 -11.96 -6.37
N GLN A 303 9.34 -11.64 -5.72
CA GLN A 303 8.95 -10.27 -5.43
C GLN A 303 9.93 -9.56 -4.48
N PHE A 304 10.47 -10.27 -3.49
CA PHE A 304 11.49 -9.72 -2.61
C PHE A 304 12.70 -9.20 -3.41
N PHE A 305 13.27 -10.02 -4.29
CA PHE A 305 14.42 -9.59 -5.11
C PHE A 305 14.06 -8.50 -6.13
N SER A 306 12.86 -8.58 -6.72
CA SER A 306 12.37 -7.54 -7.65
C SER A 306 12.23 -6.19 -6.96
N TRP A 307 11.60 -6.16 -5.79
CA TRP A 307 11.43 -4.93 -5.01
C TRP A 307 12.75 -4.41 -4.45
N PHE A 308 13.65 -5.30 -4.03
CA PHE A 308 15.00 -4.92 -3.60
C PHE A 308 15.74 -4.16 -4.71
N ALA A 309 15.72 -4.68 -5.95
CA ALA A 309 16.34 -4.01 -7.09
C ALA A 309 15.67 -2.67 -7.43
N LEU A 310 14.32 -2.61 -7.40
CA LEU A 310 13.57 -1.38 -7.67
C LEU A 310 13.83 -0.30 -6.61
N PHE A 311 13.85 -0.65 -5.33
CA PHE A 311 14.16 0.31 -4.28
C PHE A 311 15.60 0.82 -4.36
N ALA A 312 16.57 -0.05 -4.66
CA ALA A 312 17.94 0.40 -4.89
C ALA A 312 18.02 1.42 -6.03
N MET A 313 17.25 1.22 -7.12
CA MET A 313 17.19 2.16 -8.25
C MET A 313 16.49 3.48 -7.91
N TRP A 314 15.52 3.47 -6.99
CA TRP A 314 14.74 4.69 -6.66
C TRP A 314 15.39 5.58 -5.62
N ILE A 315 16.21 5.01 -4.73
CA ILE A 315 16.85 5.75 -3.64
C ILE A 315 18.16 6.38 -4.11
N TYR A 316 18.87 5.73 -5.03
CA TYR A 316 20.14 6.17 -5.61
C TYR A 316 20.02 6.55 -7.09
#